data_31b74374135a7d5a3481772731c701b4
#
_entry.id   31b74374135a7d5a3481772731c701b4
#
_cell.length_a   1.000
_cell.length_b   1.000
_cell.length_c   1.000
_cell.angle_alpha   90.00
_cell.angle_beta   90.00
_cell.angle_gamma   90.00
#
_symmetry.space_group_name_H-M   'P 1'
#
loop_
_entity.id
_entity.type
_entity.pdbx_description
1 polymer ?
#
loop_
_entity_poly.entity_id
_entity_poly.type
_entity_poly.pdbx_seq_one_letter_code
_entity_poly.pdbx_strand_id
1 'polypeptide(L)'
;MTTLLYDSTFEGLFTAIFEVFEYKYDVVEIVAQQNYSQENFFAETHEVITDFTKSDRVLKKLEENLGKQGISQLMMVYFSERKDFERLILSAVRHSIKHPKQNILQDFGNEDILEISKICRSVSRERHRMLAFVRFELLQDEVYFAKIEPDFNVLPLIRKHFKERYADQKWMIFDLKRHYGIFYDLKEVHFFTPDSSQLQNFRNSEQFHHEEEKKYQTLWQRYFVKTGIPERKNMKLHIQWVPKRYWKYLTEKF
;
A
#
# COMPACT_ATOMS: atom_id res chain seq x y z
N MET A 1 28.76 -10.51 -8.65
CA MET A 1 27.49 -10.03 -8.07
C MET A 1 26.41 -10.28 -9.10
N THR A 2 25.43 -11.06 -8.77
CA THR A 2 24.34 -11.39 -9.70
C THR A 2 23.12 -10.54 -9.37
N THR A 3 22.46 -9.95 -10.38
CA THR A 3 21.24 -9.18 -10.22
C THR A 3 20.05 -10.01 -10.71
N LEU A 4 19.09 -10.28 -9.82
CA LEU A 4 17.84 -10.95 -10.15
C LEU A 4 16.78 -9.92 -10.53
N LEU A 5 16.21 -10.07 -11.72
CA LEU A 5 15.17 -9.19 -12.25
C LEU A 5 13.83 -9.90 -12.16
N TYR A 6 12.85 -9.30 -11.47
CA TYR A 6 11.51 -9.86 -11.29
C TYR A 6 10.43 -8.89 -11.79
N ASP A 7 9.22 -9.37 -11.99
CA ASP A 7 8.07 -8.69 -12.61
C ASP A 7 7.37 -7.64 -11.72
N SER A 8 7.98 -7.23 -10.63
CA SER A 8 7.44 -6.28 -9.64
C SER A 8 6.24 -6.80 -8.83
N THR A 9 5.84 -8.07 -9.00
CA THR A 9 4.79 -8.68 -8.18
C THR A 9 5.32 -9.16 -6.84
N PHE A 10 4.44 -9.33 -5.85
CA PHE A 10 4.82 -9.89 -4.55
C PHE A 10 5.31 -11.34 -4.70
N GLU A 11 4.62 -12.12 -5.51
CA GLU A 11 4.95 -13.50 -5.83
C GLU A 11 6.26 -13.62 -6.60
N GLY A 12 6.53 -12.69 -7.52
CA GLY A 12 7.79 -12.62 -8.25
C GLY A 12 8.98 -12.32 -7.32
N LEU A 13 8.82 -11.40 -6.36
CA LEU A 13 9.84 -11.15 -5.35
C LEU A 13 10.16 -12.41 -4.52
N PHE A 14 9.12 -13.13 -4.05
CA PHE A 14 9.34 -14.34 -3.27
C PHE A 14 9.85 -15.51 -4.11
N THR A 15 9.56 -15.55 -5.41
CA THR A 15 10.21 -16.46 -6.37
C THR A 15 11.69 -16.14 -6.48
N ALA A 16 12.06 -14.86 -6.65
CA ALA A 16 13.47 -14.44 -6.68
C ALA A 16 14.20 -14.82 -5.38
N ILE A 17 13.56 -14.60 -4.24
CA ILE A 17 14.14 -15.00 -2.94
C ILE A 17 14.32 -16.52 -2.88
N PHE A 18 13.38 -17.33 -3.37
CA PHE A 18 13.55 -18.78 -3.45
C PHE A 18 14.80 -19.14 -4.27
N GLU A 19 14.98 -18.52 -5.43
CA GLU A 19 16.09 -18.78 -6.33
C GLU A 19 17.44 -18.36 -5.73
N VAL A 20 17.48 -17.30 -4.89
CA VAL A 20 18.69 -16.96 -4.11
C VAL A 20 19.21 -18.16 -3.30
N PHE A 21 18.30 -18.92 -2.67
CA PHE A 21 18.67 -20.11 -1.89
C PHE A 21 18.89 -21.34 -2.76
N GLU A 22 18.10 -21.54 -3.81
CA GLU A 22 18.20 -22.68 -4.73
C GLU A 22 19.55 -22.69 -5.45
N TYR A 23 19.97 -21.53 -5.97
CA TYR A 23 21.24 -21.38 -6.69
C TYR A 23 22.41 -20.93 -5.81
N LYS A 24 22.18 -20.75 -4.50
CA LYS A 24 23.20 -20.36 -3.50
C LYS A 24 23.93 -19.06 -3.83
N TYR A 25 23.20 -18.04 -4.26
CA TYR A 25 23.79 -16.73 -4.49
C TYR A 25 24.19 -16.05 -3.18
N ASP A 26 25.49 -15.85 -2.95
CA ASP A 26 26.01 -15.17 -1.76
C ASP A 26 25.82 -13.66 -1.83
N VAL A 27 26.25 -13.07 -2.96
CA VAL A 27 26.15 -11.63 -3.22
C VAL A 27 25.16 -11.42 -4.36
N VAL A 28 23.97 -10.98 -4.00
CA VAL A 28 22.85 -10.83 -4.92
C VAL A 28 22.11 -9.53 -4.65
N GLU A 29 21.67 -8.90 -5.73
CA GLU A 29 20.70 -7.81 -5.72
C GLU A 29 19.41 -8.29 -6.37
N ILE A 30 18.27 -7.98 -5.78
CA ILE A 30 16.95 -8.25 -6.36
C ILE A 30 16.36 -6.91 -6.75
N VAL A 31 15.98 -6.75 -8.01
CA VAL A 31 15.48 -5.49 -8.57
C VAL A 31 14.24 -5.76 -9.41
N ALA A 32 13.22 -4.94 -9.25
CA ALA A 32 12.06 -4.96 -10.14
C ALA A 32 12.48 -4.57 -11.57
N GLN A 33 12.08 -5.35 -12.58
CA GLN A 33 12.47 -5.17 -13.97
C GLN A 33 12.23 -3.73 -14.48
N GLN A 34 11.13 -3.11 -14.07
CA GLN A 34 10.82 -1.72 -14.43
C GLN A 34 11.76 -0.68 -13.82
N ASN A 35 12.49 -1.01 -12.75
CA ASN A 35 13.44 -0.11 -12.06
C ASN A 35 14.89 -0.39 -12.42
N TYR A 36 15.13 -1.44 -13.22
CA TYR A 36 16.48 -1.81 -13.60
C TYR A 36 17.04 -0.85 -14.67
N SER A 37 18.16 -0.23 -14.37
CA SER A 37 18.99 0.48 -15.34
C SER A 37 20.33 -0.24 -15.44
N GLN A 38 20.72 -0.66 -16.64
CA GLN A 38 21.98 -1.36 -16.84
C GLN A 38 23.15 -0.38 -16.73
N GLU A 39 23.58 -0.12 -15.52
CA GLU A 39 24.75 0.76 -15.26
C GLU A 39 26.09 0.03 -15.43
N ASN A 40 26.12 -1.30 -15.33
CA ASN A 40 27.31 -2.13 -15.43
C ASN A 40 27.19 -3.16 -16.56
N PHE A 41 27.98 -3.00 -17.62
CA PHE A 41 28.04 -3.95 -18.74
C PHE A 41 28.53 -5.36 -18.35
N PHE A 42 29.13 -5.53 -17.18
CA PHE A 42 29.67 -6.80 -16.69
C PHE A 42 28.87 -7.43 -15.57
N ALA A 43 27.71 -6.86 -15.20
CA ALA A 43 26.84 -7.46 -14.22
C ALA A 43 26.10 -8.66 -14.85
N GLU A 44 26.22 -9.83 -14.24
CA GLU A 44 25.38 -10.97 -14.59
C GLU A 44 23.96 -10.68 -14.14
N THR A 45 23.02 -10.71 -15.07
CA THR A 45 21.58 -10.59 -14.79
C THR A 45 20.91 -11.93 -14.96
N HIS A 46 19.99 -12.26 -14.06
CA HIS A 46 19.16 -13.44 -14.14
C HIS A 46 17.69 -12.99 -14.08
N GLU A 47 16.93 -13.31 -15.13
CA GLU A 47 15.50 -13.01 -15.20
C GLU A 47 14.72 -14.08 -14.45
N VAL A 48 13.94 -13.65 -13.46
CA VAL A 48 13.10 -14.51 -12.62
C VAL A 48 11.71 -14.60 -13.22
N ILE A 49 11.31 -15.80 -13.60
CA ILE A 49 9.94 -16.08 -14.03
C ILE A 49 9.12 -16.43 -12.80
N THR A 50 8.05 -15.66 -12.54
CA THR A 50 7.20 -15.87 -11.37
C THR A 50 6.61 -17.27 -11.31
N ASP A 51 6.91 -17.98 -10.23
CA ASP A 51 6.43 -19.33 -9.92
C ASP A 51 5.73 -19.32 -8.55
N PHE A 52 4.41 -19.46 -8.57
CA PHE A 52 3.58 -19.47 -7.37
C PHE A 52 3.96 -20.60 -6.41
N THR A 53 4.42 -21.75 -6.91
CA THR A 53 4.83 -22.88 -6.07
C THR A 53 6.10 -22.54 -5.28
N LYS A 54 7.08 -21.89 -5.91
CA LYS A 54 8.31 -21.43 -5.27
C LYS A 54 8.00 -20.34 -4.23
N SER A 55 7.21 -19.34 -4.62
CA SER A 55 6.76 -18.25 -3.76
C SER A 55 6.03 -18.78 -2.51
N ASP A 56 5.04 -19.65 -2.68
CA ASP A 56 4.26 -20.22 -1.59
C ASP A 56 5.12 -21.03 -0.61
N ARG A 57 6.15 -21.73 -1.10
CA ARG A 57 7.09 -22.46 -0.23
C ARG A 57 7.85 -21.52 0.71
N VAL A 58 8.31 -20.38 0.19
CA VAL A 58 9.01 -19.36 1.02
C VAL A 58 8.04 -18.76 2.02
N LEU A 59 6.84 -18.34 1.56
CA LEU A 59 5.83 -17.71 2.41
C LEU A 59 5.36 -18.66 3.51
N LYS A 60 5.12 -19.93 3.20
CA LYS A 60 4.76 -20.96 4.19
C LYS A 60 5.86 -21.13 5.25
N LYS A 61 7.12 -21.18 4.81
CA LYS A 61 8.25 -21.29 5.74
C LYS A 61 8.38 -20.07 6.64
N LEU A 62 8.16 -18.88 6.11
CA LEU A 62 8.15 -17.65 6.89
C LEU A 62 6.94 -17.60 7.83
N GLU A 63 5.77 -18.06 7.43
CA GLU A 63 4.58 -18.12 8.30
C GLU A 63 4.80 -19.09 9.48
N GLU A 64 5.46 -20.23 9.27
CA GLU A 64 5.86 -21.14 10.33
C GLU A 64 6.78 -20.49 11.36
N ASN A 65 7.70 -19.61 10.94
CA ASN A 65 8.68 -18.97 11.80
C ASN A 65 8.17 -17.68 12.46
N LEU A 66 7.44 -16.83 11.69
CA LEU A 66 7.08 -15.46 12.06
C LEU A 66 5.59 -15.30 12.37
N GLY A 67 4.78 -16.31 12.03
CA GLY A 67 3.32 -16.24 12.08
C GLY A 67 2.71 -15.30 11.03
N LYS A 68 1.38 -15.26 10.96
CA LYS A 68 0.62 -14.39 10.04
C LYS A 68 0.95 -12.90 10.21
N GLN A 69 1.23 -12.49 11.44
CA GLN A 69 1.61 -11.10 11.72
C GLN A 69 2.94 -10.74 11.08
N GLY A 70 3.92 -11.65 11.09
CA GLY A 70 5.20 -11.43 10.42
C GLY A 70 5.04 -11.29 8.90
N ILE A 71 4.24 -12.15 8.28
CA ILE A 71 3.91 -12.00 6.84
C ILE A 71 3.27 -10.64 6.56
N SER A 72 2.31 -10.21 7.40
CA SER A 72 1.69 -8.89 7.25
C SER A 72 2.70 -7.74 7.37
N GLN A 73 3.73 -7.86 8.23
CA GLN A 73 4.80 -6.87 8.33
C GLN A 73 5.67 -6.84 7.06
N LEU A 74 6.03 -7.98 6.50
CA LEU A 74 6.78 -8.05 5.23
C LEU A 74 5.96 -7.47 4.07
N MET A 75 4.65 -7.72 4.03
CA MET A 75 3.75 -7.07 3.06
C MET A 75 3.75 -5.54 3.24
N MET A 76 3.76 -5.01 4.47
CA MET A 76 3.86 -3.56 4.69
C MET A 76 5.20 -3.01 4.18
N VAL A 77 6.29 -3.75 4.33
CA VAL A 77 7.60 -3.36 3.77
C VAL A 77 7.55 -3.31 2.26
N TYR A 78 6.96 -4.31 1.60
CA TYR A 78 6.75 -4.33 0.16
C TYR A 78 5.90 -3.13 -0.30
N PHE A 79 4.76 -2.88 0.33
CA PHE A 79 3.88 -1.74 0.00
C PHE A 79 4.42 -0.37 0.44
N SER A 80 5.57 -0.33 1.11
CA SER A 80 6.25 0.93 1.39
C SER A 80 6.86 1.56 0.14
N GLU A 81 7.16 0.75 -0.89
CA GLU A 81 7.81 1.16 -2.15
C GLU A 81 9.12 1.93 -1.92
N ARG A 82 9.82 1.63 -0.82
CA ARG A 82 11.15 2.18 -0.57
C ARG A 82 12.16 1.54 -1.52
N LYS A 83 13.19 2.28 -1.91
CA LYS A 83 14.22 1.80 -2.84
C LYS A 83 14.99 0.57 -2.38
N ASP A 84 14.98 0.28 -1.07
CA ASP A 84 15.73 -0.80 -0.43
C ASP A 84 14.84 -1.92 0.14
N PHE A 85 13.56 -1.96 -0.23
CA PHE A 85 12.61 -2.89 0.38
C PHE A 85 12.93 -4.36 0.05
N GLU A 86 13.39 -4.65 -1.16
CA GLU A 86 13.79 -6.00 -1.57
C GLU A 86 14.95 -6.51 -0.71
N ARG A 87 15.97 -5.67 -0.52
CA ARG A 87 17.12 -5.98 0.33
C ARG A 87 16.70 -6.25 1.77
N LEU A 88 15.82 -5.42 2.32
CA LEU A 88 15.32 -5.58 3.68
C LEU A 88 14.52 -6.87 3.85
N ILE A 89 13.66 -7.21 2.88
CA ILE A 89 12.89 -8.47 2.91
C ILE A 89 13.83 -9.67 2.81
N LEU A 90 14.80 -9.65 1.87
CA LEU A 90 15.79 -10.72 1.74
C LEU A 90 16.61 -10.89 3.03
N SER A 91 17.03 -9.80 3.67
CA SER A 91 17.74 -9.81 4.95
C SER A 91 16.90 -10.46 6.06
N ALA A 92 15.62 -10.08 6.17
CA ALA A 92 14.70 -10.68 7.14
C ALA A 92 14.48 -12.18 6.86
N VAL A 93 14.37 -12.60 5.59
CA VAL A 93 14.24 -14.01 5.23
C VAL A 93 15.50 -14.79 5.63
N ARG A 94 16.68 -14.28 5.30
CA ARG A 94 17.97 -14.89 5.70
C ARG A 94 18.09 -15.01 7.21
N HIS A 95 17.69 -13.98 7.94
CA HIS A 95 17.71 -13.98 9.41
C HIS A 95 16.73 -14.99 10.00
N SER A 96 15.51 -15.08 9.45
CA SER A 96 14.49 -16.06 9.85
C SER A 96 14.91 -17.51 9.64
N ILE A 97 15.62 -17.80 8.55
CA ILE A 97 16.12 -19.15 8.25
C ILE A 97 17.24 -19.54 9.22
N LYS A 98 18.12 -18.59 9.59
CA LYS A 98 19.20 -18.82 10.57
C LYS A 98 18.68 -19.04 12.00
N HIS A 99 17.52 -18.46 12.33
CA HIS A 99 16.90 -18.53 13.65
C HIS A 99 15.48 -19.12 13.60
N PRO A 100 15.34 -20.42 13.25
CA PRO A 100 14.02 -21.05 13.11
C PRO A 100 13.24 -21.02 14.41
N LYS A 101 11.92 -20.85 14.31
CA LYS A 101 10.98 -20.77 15.45
C LYS A 101 11.18 -19.56 16.38
N GLN A 102 11.99 -18.58 15.99
CA GLN A 102 12.13 -17.31 16.71
C GLN A 102 11.44 -16.19 15.92
N ASN A 103 10.73 -15.31 16.63
CA ASN A 103 10.18 -14.11 15.99
C ASN A 103 11.30 -13.06 15.84
N ILE A 104 12.08 -13.20 14.78
CA ILE A 104 13.22 -12.31 14.47
C ILE A 104 12.80 -10.85 14.24
N LEU A 105 11.53 -10.59 13.94
CA LEU A 105 11.03 -9.23 13.72
C LEU A 105 10.94 -8.39 15.01
N GLN A 106 11.31 -8.97 16.15
CA GLN A 106 11.50 -8.28 17.43
C GLN A 106 12.98 -8.12 17.81
N ASP A 107 13.89 -8.62 17.00
CA ASP A 107 15.34 -8.46 17.21
C ASP A 107 15.81 -7.06 16.75
N PHE A 108 15.50 -6.06 17.57
CA PHE A 108 15.87 -4.66 17.28
C PHE A 108 17.38 -4.37 17.43
N GLY A 109 18.18 -5.34 17.83
CA GLY A 109 19.64 -5.27 17.74
C GLY A 109 20.16 -5.41 16.32
N ASN A 110 19.35 -5.99 15.42
CA ASN A 110 19.63 -6.03 13.99
C ASN A 110 19.12 -4.76 13.30
N GLU A 111 20.00 -4.05 12.60
CA GLU A 111 19.70 -2.75 11.96
C GLU A 111 18.58 -2.87 10.89
N ASP A 112 18.59 -3.94 10.08
CA ASP A 112 17.57 -4.18 9.06
C ASP A 112 16.19 -4.44 9.70
N ILE A 113 16.15 -5.22 10.77
CA ILE A 113 14.89 -5.48 11.52
C ILE A 113 14.37 -4.22 12.19
N LEU A 114 15.26 -3.40 12.75
CA LEU A 114 14.88 -2.11 13.30
C LEU A 114 14.29 -1.20 12.22
N GLU A 115 14.88 -1.18 11.02
CA GLU A 115 14.37 -0.38 9.89
C GLU A 115 13.02 -0.91 9.38
N ILE A 116 12.85 -2.23 9.25
CA ILE A 116 11.55 -2.87 8.97
C ILE A 116 10.48 -2.41 9.97
N SER A 117 10.80 -2.39 11.27
CA SER A 117 9.87 -1.92 12.31
C SER A 117 9.43 -0.46 12.10
N LYS A 118 10.37 0.44 11.72
CA LYS A 118 10.05 1.85 11.43
C LYS A 118 9.16 1.98 10.20
N ILE A 119 9.44 1.22 9.15
CA ILE A 119 8.63 1.18 7.93
C ILE A 119 7.22 0.72 8.27
N CYS A 120 7.07 -0.40 8.98
CA CYS A 120 5.77 -0.93 9.38
C CYS A 120 4.94 0.09 10.17
N ARG A 121 5.56 0.82 11.10
CA ARG A 121 4.89 1.91 11.84
C ARG A 121 4.40 3.01 10.92
N SER A 122 5.21 3.40 9.93
CA SER A 122 4.88 4.48 8.99
C SER A 122 3.74 4.08 8.06
N VAL A 123 3.81 2.89 7.45
CA VAL A 123 2.77 2.33 6.59
C VAL A 123 1.47 2.10 7.37
N SER A 124 1.55 1.57 8.59
CA SER A 124 0.38 1.36 9.46
C SER A 124 -0.31 2.68 9.83
N ARG A 125 0.46 3.73 10.11
CA ARG A 125 -0.06 5.08 10.37
C ARG A 125 -0.77 5.66 9.15
N GLU A 126 -0.18 5.48 7.98
CA GLU A 126 -0.77 5.93 6.72
C GLU A 126 -2.05 5.17 6.39
N ARG A 127 -2.04 3.85 6.52
CA ARG A 127 -3.23 3.01 6.41
C ARG A 127 -4.35 3.50 7.33
N HIS A 128 -4.03 3.76 8.61
CA HIS A 128 -5.01 4.25 9.58
C HIS A 128 -5.60 5.61 9.17
N ARG A 129 -4.76 6.52 8.64
CA ARG A 129 -5.22 7.80 8.12
C ARG A 129 -6.15 7.64 6.93
N MET A 130 -5.86 6.73 6.01
CA MET A 130 -6.75 6.49 4.87
C MET A 130 -8.10 5.91 5.32
N LEU A 131 -8.16 5.07 6.35
CA LEU A 131 -9.43 4.62 6.92
C LEU A 131 -10.28 5.77 7.49
N ALA A 132 -9.64 6.85 7.94
CA ALA A 132 -10.32 8.00 8.54
C ALA A 132 -10.61 9.13 7.54
N PHE A 133 -9.79 9.28 6.49
CA PHE A 133 -9.77 10.46 5.63
C PHE A 133 -10.37 10.25 4.23
N VAL A 134 -10.65 9.03 3.82
CA VAL A 134 -11.38 8.78 2.58
C VAL A 134 -12.76 9.46 2.67
N ARG A 135 -13.09 10.29 1.68
CA ARG A 135 -14.39 10.94 1.51
C ARG A 135 -14.96 10.51 0.18
N PHE A 136 -16.13 9.90 0.25
CA PHE A 136 -16.85 9.48 -0.95
C PHE A 136 -17.72 10.61 -1.47
N GLU A 137 -17.77 10.74 -2.77
CA GLU A 137 -18.60 11.65 -3.56
C GLU A 137 -19.55 10.78 -4.39
N LEU A 138 -20.85 11.08 -4.38
CA LEU A 138 -21.83 10.33 -5.17
C LEU A 138 -21.76 10.77 -6.63
N LEU A 139 -21.54 9.81 -7.53
CA LEU A 139 -21.55 10.03 -8.97
C LEU A 139 -22.94 9.77 -9.59
N GLN A 140 -23.12 10.23 -10.84
CA GLN A 140 -24.39 10.11 -11.58
C GLN A 140 -24.83 8.66 -11.81
N ASP A 141 -23.90 7.72 -11.84
CA ASP A 141 -24.12 6.28 -11.99
C ASP A 141 -24.36 5.55 -10.65
N GLU A 142 -24.64 6.30 -9.58
CA GLU A 142 -24.87 5.80 -8.23
C GLU A 142 -23.67 5.05 -7.63
N VAL A 143 -22.46 5.32 -8.11
CA VAL A 143 -21.21 4.83 -7.52
C VAL A 143 -20.62 5.89 -6.59
N TYR A 144 -20.23 5.48 -5.39
CA TYR A 144 -19.50 6.34 -4.46
C TYR A 144 -18.03 6.34 -4.79
N PHE A 145 -17.50 7.47 -5.22
CA PHE A 145 -16.13 7.64 -5.65
C PHE A 145 -15.30 8.41 -4.63
N ALA A 146 -14.06 7.98 -4.39
CA ALA A 146 -13.11 8.69 -3.54
C ALA A 146 -11.72 8.75 -4.19
N LYS A 147 -11.09 9.92 -4.06
CA LYS A 147 -9.70 10.16 -4.49
C LYS A 147 -8.77 10.15 -3.28
N ILE A 148 -7.64 9.49 -3.41
CA ILE A 148 -6.59 9.50 -2.38
C ILE A 148 -5.21 9.70 -3.00
N GLU A 149 -4.26 10.16 -2.19
CA GLU A 149 -2.86 10.32 -2.59
C GLU A 149 -1.97 10.02 -1.37
N PRO A 150 -1.90 8.75 -0.95
CA PRO A 150 -1.12 8.34 0.21
C PRO A 150 0.38 8.27 -0.11
N ASP A 151 1.23 8.45 0.92
CA ASP A 151 2.68 8.32 0.76
C ASP A 151 3.10 6.89 0.38
N PHE A 152 2.41 5.90 0.94
CA PHE A 152 2.65 4.46 0.74
C PHE A 152 1.50 3.80 -0.02
N ASN A 153 1.76 2.67 -0.65
CA ASN A 153 0.75 1.90 -1.36
C ASN A 153 -0.19 1.19 -0.37
N VAL A 154 -1.21 1.87 0.11
CA VAL A 154 -2.10 1.35 1.15
C VAL A 154 -3.45 0.84 0.65
N LEU A 155 -3.79 1.02 -0.63
CA LEU A 155 -5.05 0.53 -1.20
C LEU A 155 -5.28 -0.96 -0.93
N PRO A 156 -4.31 -1.86 -1.17
CA PRO A 156 -4.49 -3.27 -0.87
C PRO A 156 -4.75 -3.57 0.62
N LEU A 157 -4.21 -2.71 1.50
CA LEU A 157 -4.30 -2.87 2.95
C LEU A 157 -5.63 -2.36 3.55
N ILE A 158 -6.36 -1.49 2.83
CA ILE A 158 -7.63 -0.89 3.30
C ILE A 158 -8.85 -1.54 2.67
N ARG A 159 -8.72 -2.32 1.58
CA ARG A 159 -9.83 -2.89 0.81
C ARG A 159 -10.84 -3.66 1.66
N LYS A 160 -10.34 -4.48 2.59
CA LYS A 160 -11.20 -5.31 3.45
C LYS A 160 -12.09 -4.43 4.35
N HIS A 161 -11.52 -3.39 4.96
CA HIS A 161 -12.26 -2.47 5.81
C HIS A 161 -13.42 -1.79 5.06
N PHE A 162 -13.15 -1.26 3.87
CA PHE A 162 -14.20 -0.57 3.09
C PHE A 162 -15.26 -1.54 2.58
N LYS A 163 -14.89 -2.78 2.19
CA LYS A 163 -15.84 -3.83 1.83
C LYS A 163 -16.80 -4.15 2.99
N GLU A 164 -16.26 -4.28 4.21
CA GLU A 164 -17.07 -4.61 5.39
C GLU A 164 -17.92 -3.44 5.87
N ARG A 165 -17.42 -2.21 5.74
CA ARG A 165 -18.10 -1.02 6.24
C ARG A 165 -19.19 -0.50 5.31
N TYR A 166 -19.02 -0.65 4.01
CA TYR A 166 -19.93 -0.16 2.96
C TYR A 166 -20.34 -1.31 2.04
N ALA A 167 -20.87 -2.37 2.66
CA ALA A 167 -21.20 -3.61 1.98
C ALA A 167 -22.47 -3.51 1.10
N ASP A 168 -23.31 -2.51 1.34
CA ASP A 168 -24.58 -2.27 0.69
C ASP A 168 -24.53 -1.26 -0.48
N GLN A 169 -23.34 -0.73 -0.79
CA GLN A 169 -23.15 0.32 -1.79
C GLN A 169 -22.00 -0.02 -2.73
N LYS A 170 -22.13 0.34 -4.01
CA LYS A 170 -21.01 0.31 -4.96
C LYS A 170 -20.10 1.48 -4.67
N TRP A 171 -18.81 1.21 -4.55
CA TRP A 171 -17.85 2.28 -4.31
C TRP A 171 -16.52 2.03 -5.05
N MET A 172 -15.81 3.11 -5.26
CA MET A 172 -14.52 3.13 -5.92
C MET A 172 -13.56 4.04 -5.16
N ILE A 173 -12.32 3.59 -4.94
CA ILE A 173 -11.25 4.40 -4.36
C ILE A 173 -10.09 4.40 -5.36
N PHE A 174 -9.64 5.59 -5.76
CA PHE A 174 -8.58 5.77 -6.75
C PHE A 174 -7.35 6.45 -6.15
N ASP A 175 -6.18 5.84 -6.32
CA ASP A 175 -4.87 6.41 -5.93
C ASP A 175 -4.34 7.26 -7.09
N LEU A 176 -4.40 8.59 -6.91
CA LEU A 176 -3.94 9.56 -7.91
C LEU A 176 -2.42 9.52 -8.15
N LYS A 177 -1.66 9.06 -7.16
CA LYS A 177 -0.19 8.97 -7.25
C LYS A 177 0.24 7.75 -8.07
N ARG A 178 -0.47 6.64 -7.91
CA ARG A 178 -0.12 5.35 -8.53
C ARG A 178 -0.97 5.02 -9.75
N HIS A 179 -1.98 5.83 -10.03
CA HIS A 179 -2.86 5.72 -11.19
C HIS A 179 -3.58 4.36 -11.28
N TYR A 180 -3.98 3.79 -10.14
CA TYR A 180 -4.83 2.62 -10.08
C TYR A 180 -5.86 2.75 -8.97
N GLY A 181 -6.88 1.91 -8.97
CA GLY A 181 -7.94 1.95 -7.99
C GLY A 181 -8.46 0.59 -7.59
N ILE A 182 -9.37 0.62 -6.64
CA ILE A 182 -10.19 -0.52 -6.24
C ILE A 182 -11.67 -0.16 -6.42
N PHE A 183 -12.44 -1.11 -6.96
CA PHE A 183 -13.88 -0.99 -7.19
C PHE A 183 -14.60 -2.14 -6.50
N TYR A 184 -15.66 -1.84 -5.76
CA TYR A 184 -16.53 -2.81 -5.12
C TYR A 184 -17.87 -2.87 -5.84
N ASP A 185 -18.23 -4.04 -6.32
CA ASP A 185 -19.41 -4.33 -7.13
C ASP A 185 -20.60 -4.88 -6.34
N LEU A 186 -20.59 -4.80 -5.02
CA LEU A 186 -21.50 -5.42 -4.03
C LEU A 186 -21.16 -6.87 -3.69
N LYS A 187 -20.19 -7.48 -4.33
CA LYS A 187 -19.75 -8.87 -4.10
C LYS A 187 -18.27 -8.91 -3.76
N GLU A 188 -17.45 -8.39 -4.68
CA GLU A 188 -16.00 -8.45 -4.59
C GLU A 188 -15.35 -7.09 -4.83
N VAL A 189 -14.10 -6.96 -4.38
CA VAL A 189 -13.28 -5.78 -4.64
C VAL A 189 -12.30 -6.10 -5.75
N HIS A 190 -12.43 -5.41 -6.87
CA HIS A 190 -11.59 -5.54 -8.05
C HIS A 190 -10.55 -4.43 -8.11
N PHE A 191 -9.33 -4.78 -8.49
CA PHE A 191 -8.32 -3.79 -8.84
C PHE A 191 -8.49 -3.38 -10.31
N PHE A 192 -8.29 -2.11 -10.61
CA PHE A 192 -8.34 -1.61 -11.98
C PHE A 192 -7.28 -0.53 -12.21
N THR A 193 -6.81 -0.45 -13.45
CA THR A 193 -5.92 0.61 -13.92
C THR A 193 -6.59 1.24 -15.13
N PRO A 194 -6.97 2.53 -15.05
CA PRO A 194 -7.59 3.21 -16.18
C PRO A 194 -6.57 3.49 -17.28
N ASP A 195 -7.05 3.59 -18.51
CA ASP A 195 -6.25 4.04 -19.63
C ASP A 195 -5.84 5.51 -19.47
N SER A 196 -4.75 5.90 -20.11
CA SER A 196 -4.21 7.27 -20.04
C SER A 196 -5.24 8.35 -20.42
N SER A 197 -6.16 8.04 -21.34
CA SER A 197 -7.27 8.93 -21.73
C SER A 197 -8.32 9.13 -20.63
N GLN A 198 -8.47 8.17 -19.74
CA GLN A 198 -9.45 8.19 -18.64
C GLN A 198 -8.91 8.85 -17.38
N LEU A 199 -7.58 8.94 -17.21
CA LEU A 199 -6.96 9.51 -16.01
C LEU A 199 -7.43 10.91 -15.66
N GLN A 200 -7.72 11.75 -16.67
CA GLN A 200 -8.25 13.10 -16.44
C GLN A 200 -9.64 13.09 -15.81
N ASN A 201 -10.48 12.12 -16.14
CA ASN A 201 -11.81 11.97 -15.56
C ASN A 201 -11.72 11.64 -14.05
N PHE A 202 -10.78 10.77 -13.66
CA PHE A 202 -10.54 10.45 -12.25
C PHE A 202 -9.98 11.63 -11.44
N ARG A 203 -9.21 12.52 -12.09
CA ARG A 203 -8.72 13.76 -11.47
C ARG A 203 -9.83 14.79 -11.32
N ASN A 204 -10.69 14.93 -12.34
CA ASN A 204 -11.74 15.94 -12.45
C ASN A 204 -13.12 15.28 -12.30
N SER A 205 -13.37 14.53 -11.23
CA SER A 205 -14.63 13.80 -11.01
C SER A 205 -15.84 14.70 -10.83
N GLU A 206 -15.65 15.98 -10.53
CA GLU A 206 -16.72 16.94 -10.23
C GLU A 206 -17.77 17.06 -11.32
N GLN A 207 -17.39 16.89 -12.58
CA GLN A 207 -18.31 16.90 -13.73
C GLN A 207 -19.26 15.68 -13.78
N PHE A 208 -18.95 14.64 -13.02
CA PHE A 208 -19.75 13.42 -12.94
C PHE A 208 -20.52 13.30 -11.64
N HIS A 209 -20.51 14.33 -10.78
CA HIS A 209 -21.23 14.30 -9.52
C HIS A 209 -22.74 14.18 -9.77
N HIS A 210 -23.41 13.43 -8.90
CA HIS A 210 -24.86 13.41 -8.81
C HIS A 210 -25.40 14.79 -8.38
N GLU A 211 -26.60 15.17 -8.82
CA GLU A 211 -27.20 16.47 -8.51
C GLU A 211 -27.29 16.76 -7.01
N GLU A 212 -27.54 15.73 -6.20
CA GLU A 212 -27.64 15.85 -4.75
C GLU A 212 -26.28 15.95 -4.03
N GLU A 213 -25.17 15.61 -4.67
CA GLU A 213 -23.85 15.56 -4.03
C GLU A 213 -23.49 16.90 -3.38
N LYS A 214 -23.72 18.00 -4.08
CA LYS A 214 -23.45 19.34 -3.58
C LYS A 214 -24.23 19.68 -2.30
N LYS A 215 -25.46 19.14 -2.17
CA LYS A 215 -26.29 19.28 -0.98
C LYS A 215 -25.68 18.50 0.20
N TYR A 216 -25.24 17.25 -0.05
CA TYR A 216 -24.62 16.43 0.99
C TYR A 216 -23.28 17.03 1.47
N GLN A 217 -22.45 17.53 0.57
CA GLN A 217 -21.22 18.23 0.95
C GLN A 217 -21.51 19.45 1.82
N THR A 218 -22.51 20.26 1.45
CA THR A 218 -22.92 21.43 2.24
C THR A 218 -23.43 21.02 3.64
N LEU A 219 -24.21 19.95 3.72
CA LEU A 219 -24.69 19.43 5.02
C LEU A 219 -23.54 18.94 5.88
N TRP A 220 -22.57 18.24 5.31
CA TRP A 220 -21.36 17.76 6.00
C TRP A 220 -20.51 18.91 6.54
N GLN A 221 -20.28 19.95 5.73
CA GLN A 221 -19.54 21.15 6.13
C GLN A 221 -20.23 21.86 7.33
N ARG A 222 -21.57 22.04 7.24
CA ARG A 222 -22.35 22.63 8.32
C ARG A 222 -22.30 21.79 9.60
N TYR A 223 -22.40 20.48 9.48
CA TYR A 223 -22.28 19.57 10.62
C TYR A 223 -20.92 19.71 11.28
N PHE A 224 -19.83 19.68 10.49
CA PHE A 224 -18.46 19.81 10.99
C PHE A 224 -18.23 21.12 11.74
N VAL A 225 -18.73 22.23 11.22
CA VAL A 225 -18.63 23.53 11.88
C VAL A 225 -19.44 23.56 13.18
N LYS A 226 -20.69 23.05 13.18
CA LYS A 226 -21.58 23.09 14.35
C LYS A 226 -21.16 22.14 15.48
N THR A 227 -20.49 21.05 15.17
CA THR A 227 -19.98 20.10 16.18
C THR A 227 -18.63 20.51 16.75
N GLY A 228 -17.96 21.46 16.12
CA GLY A 228 -16.71 22.03 16.61
C GLY A 228 -16.91 22.92 17.84
N ILE A 229 -16.14 22.67 18.89
CA ILE A 229 -16.12 23.51 20.09
C ILE A 229 -14.96 24.50 19.94
N PRO A 230 -15.21 25.82 19.73
CA PRO A 230 -14.18 26.80 19.45
C PRO A 230 -13.07 26.85 20.51
N GLU A 231 -13.43 26.72 21.80
CA GLU A 231 -12.51 26.78 22.94
C GLU A 231 -11.52 25.59 22.97
N ARG A 232 -11.86 24.48 22.29
CA ARG A 232 -11.01 23.29 22.18
C ARG A 232 -10.16 23.27 20.90
N LYS A 233 -10.26 24.31 20.07
CA LYS A 233 -9.56 24.38 18.79
C LYS A 233 -8.06 24.49 19.00
N ASN A 234 -7.32 23.42 18.68
CA ASN A 234 -5.86 23.36 18.71
C ASN A 234 -5.33 23.01 17.33
N MET A 235 -4.94 24.03 16.56
CA MET A 235 -4.47 23.85 15.17
C MET A 235 -3.17 23.06 15.07
N LYS A 236 -2.26 23.17 16.04
CA LYS A 236 -1.00 22.41 16.05
C LYS A 236 -1.29 20.91 16.18
N LEU A 237 -2.14 20.54 17.14
CA LEU A 237 -2.56 19.17 17.35
C LEU A 237 -3.39 18.66 16.15
N HIS A 238 -4.26 19.50 15.61
CA HIS A 238 -5.06 19.16 14.44
C HIS A 238 -4.18 18.81 13.22
N ILE A 239 -3.18 19.62 12.89
CA ILE A 239 -2.24 19.36 11.78
C ILE A 239 -1.40 18.10 12.03
N GLN A 240 -1.07 17.79 13.28
CA GLN A 240 -0.37 16.55 13.64
C GLN A 240 -1.19 15.31 13.30
N TRP A 241 -2.50 15.33 13.60
CA TRP A 241 -3.41 14.21 13.36
C TRP A 241 -3.97 14.18 11.93
N VAL A 242 -4.27 15.34 11.38
CA VAL A 242 -4.81 15.55 10.02
C VAL A 242 -3.83 16.42 9.22
N PRO A 243 -2.76 15.83 8.65
CA PRO A 243 -1.77 16.56 7.88
C PRO A 243 -2.36 17.33 6.71
N LYS A 244 -1.85 18.53 6.46
CA LYS A 244 -2.36 19.47 5.44
C LYS A 244 -2.42 18.86 4.03
N ARG A 245 -1.53 17.90 3.71
CA ARG A 245 -1.51 17.22 2.39
C ARG A 245 -2.82 16.51 2.04
N TYR A 246 -3.61 16.07 3.05
CA TYR A 246 -4.91 15.43 2.82
C TYR A 246 -6.07 16.42 2.74
N TRP A 247 -5.90 17.69 3.14
CA TRP A 247 -6.99 18.66 3.22
C TRP A 247 -7.72 18.83 1.91
N LYS A 248 -7.01 18.77 0.78
CA LYS A 248 -7.59 18.85 -0.57
C LYS A 248 -8.56 17.70 -0.93
N TYR A 249 -8.66 16.67 -0.09
CA TYR A 249 -9.59 15.56 -0.22
C TYR A 249 -10.66 15.53 0.86
N LEU A 250 -10.66 16.50 1.77
CA LEU A 250 -11.55 16.58 2.91
C LEU A 250 -12.60 17.67 2.68
N THR A 251 -13.83 17.27 2.38
CA THR A 251 -14.96 18.18 2.11
C THR A 251 -15.15 19.26 3.19
N GLU A 252 -14.81 18.94 4.44
CA GLU A 252 -14.88 19.86 5.58
C GLU A 252 -13.74 20.89 5.65
N LYS A 253 -12.83 20.90 4.69
CA LYS A 253 -11.69 21.84 4.66
C LYS A 253 -11.79 22.93 3.59
N PHE A 254 -12.87 22.94 2.82
CA PHE A 254 -13.19 23.95 1.82
C PHE A 254 -14.16 25.00 2.34
#